data_991e60e59f0dc7e31e6c92884a722025
#
_entry.id   991e60e59f0dc7e31e6c92884a722025
#
_cell.length_a   1.000
_cell.length_b   1.000
_cell.length_c   1.000
_cell.angle_alpha   90.00
_cell.angle_beta   90.00
_cell.angle_gamma   90.00
#
_symmetry.space_group_name_H-M   'P 1'
#
loop_
_entity.id
_entity.type
_entity.pdbx_description
1 polymer ?
#
loop_
_entity_poly.entity_id
_entity_poly.type
_entity_poly.pdbx_seq_one_letter_code
_entity_poly.pdbx_strand_id
1 'polypeptide(L)'
;MKNIFRQSLLAALVLTAATSAFAATSTEADYAAAFNTIHQVKAGVLNVGYVDIGPRDGEAVILLHGWPYDIQSYAKVAPQLAAKGYRVIVPYLRGYGSTRFLSDNTPRNGQPSALAADTVALMDALGIKQAVFGGFD
;
A
#
# COMPACT_ATOMS: atom_id res chain seq x y z
N MET A 1 -76.02 -0.69 -30.94
CA MET A 1 -74.71 -0.98 -31.52
C MET A 1 -73.69 -0.46 -30.54
N LYS A 2 -73.10 -1.33 -29.75
CA LYS A 2 -72.16 -0.96 -28.68
C LYS A 2 -70.82 -1.60 -29.01
N ASN A 3 -69.81 -0.79 -29.40
CA ASN A 3 -68.44 -1.23 -29.60
C ASN A 3 -67.66 -1.17 -28.26
N ILE A 4 -67.26 -2.32 -27.78
CA ILE A 4 -66.45 -2.45 -26.59
C ILE A 4 -64.97 -2.49 -27.03
N PHE A 5 -64.23 -1.41 -26.75
CA PHE A 5 -62.81 -1.38 -26.92
C PHE A 5 -62.16 -2.17 -25.77
N ARG A 6 -61.56 -3.29 -26.12
CA ARG A 6 -60.62 -4.02 -25.23
C ARG A 6 -59.24 -3.35 -25.28
N GLN A 7 -58.90 -2.66 -24.24
CA GLN A 7 -57.52 -2.21 -24.03
C GLN A 7 -56.74 -3.36 -23.42
N SER A 8 -55.76 -3.88 -24.16
CA SER A 8 -54.78 -4.84 -23.67
C SER A 8 -53.65 -4.10 -22.98
N LEU A 9 -53.56 -4.21 -21.66
CA LEU A 9 -52.38 -3.75 -20.89
C LEU A 9 -51.23 -4.73 -21.11
N LEU A 10 -50.22 -4.32 -21.87
CA LEU A 10 -48.93 -4.99 -21.91
C LEU A 10 -48.10 -4.50 -20.71
N ALA A 11 -48.01 -5.33 -19.69
CA ALA A 11 -47.06 -5.13 -18.60
C ALA A 11 -45.66 -5.52 -19.08
N ALA A 12 -44.82 -4.53 -19.34
CA ALA A 12 -43.41 -4.75 -19.62
C ALA A 12 -42.68 -5.02 -18.29
N LEU A 13 -42.26 -6.28 -18.08
CA LEU A 13 -41.43 -6.70 -16.96
C LEU A 13 -40.00 -6.27 -17.26
N VAL A 14 -39.56 -5.15 -16.70
CA VAL A 14 -38.13 -4.73 -16.77
C VAL A 14 -37.35 -5.57 -15.78
N LEU A 15 -36.64 -6.58 -16.28
CA LEU A 15 -35.71 -7.39 -15.51
C LEU A 15 -34.41 -6.59 -15.37
N THR A 16 -34.25 -5.85 -14.28
CA THR A 16 -32.96 -5.22 -13.94
C THR A 16 -32.01 -6.29 -13.44
N ALA A 17 -31.11 -6.76 -14.33
CA ALA A 17 -29.98 -7.58 -13.94
C ALA A 17 -29.00 -6.72 -13.13
N ALA A 18 -29.04 -6.88 -11.81
CA ALA A 18 -27.98 -6.33 -10.94
C ALA A 18 -26.69 -7.11 -11.20
N THR A 19 -25.82 -6.58 -12.05
CA THR A 19 -24.45 -7.07 -12.21
C THR A 19 -23.70 -6.69 -10.94
N SER A 20 -23.61 -7.63 -9.98
CA SER A 20 -22.68 -7.53 -8.86
C SER A 20 -21.28 -7.57 -9.44
N ALA A 21 -20.64 -6.41 -9.57
CA ALA A 21 -19.21 -6.36 -9.86
C ALA A 21 -18.48 -6.95 -8.65
N PHE A 22 -18.09 -8.21 -8.74
CA PHE A 22 -17.11 -8.79 -7.82
C PHE A 22 -15.82 -8.03 -8.03
N ALA A 23 -15.45 -7.16 -7.07
CA ALA A 23 -14.11 -6.61 -7.02
C ALA A 23 -13.16 -7.80 -6.89
N ALA A 24 -12.32 -8.01 -7.91
CA ALA A 24 -11.32 -9.06 -7.86
C ALA A 24 -10.39 -8.77 -6.67
N THR A 25 -10.35 -9.68 -5.70
CA THR A 25 -9.42 -9.59 -4.58
C THR A 25 -8.03 -9.87 -5.12
N SER A 26 -7.11 -8.92 -4.95
CA SER A 26 -5.72 -9.10 -5.35
C SER A 26 -5.10 -10.29 -4.63
N THR A 27 -4.36 -11.09 -5.36
CA THR A 27 -3.72 -12.31 -4.85
C THR A 27 -2.32 -12.01 -4.30
N GLU A 28 -1.74 -12.95 -3.57
CA GLU A 28 -0.34 -12.88 -3.15
C GLU A 28 0.61 -12.70 -4.35
N ALA A 29 0.33 -13.35 -5.49
CA ALA A 29 1.13 -13.23 -6.70
C ALA A 29 1.08 -11.81 -7.28
N ASP A 30 -0.09 -11.14 -7.25
CA ASP A 30 -0.22 -9.75 -7.69
C ASP A 30 0.60 -8.81 -6.81
N TYR A 31 0.58 -9.03 -5.49
CA TYR A 31 1.40 -8.25 -4.57
C TYR A 31 2.89 -8.55 -4.69
N ALA A 32 3.28 -9.79 -4.99
CA ALA A 32 4.67 -10.13 -5.27
C ALA A 32 5.18 -9.42 -6.54
N ALA A 33 4.37 -9.32 -7.58
CA ALA A 33 4.69 -8.53 -8.77
C ALA A 33 4.78 -7.04 -8.45
N ALA A 34 3.84 -6.50 -7.66
CA ALA A 34 3.81 -5.10 -7.24
C ALA A 34 4.98 -4.73 -6.31
N PHE A 35 5.57 -5.68 -5.61
CA PHE A 35 6.72 -5.46 -4.71
C PHE A 35 7.94 -4.84 -5.43
N ASN A 36 8.07 -5.03 -6.72
CA ASN A 36 9.14 -4.43 -7.51
C ASN A 36 8.90 -2.95 -7.87
N THR A 37 7.75 -2.39 -7.54
CA THR A 37 7.42 -0.99 -7.79
C THR A 37 7.88 -0.13 -6.62
N ILE A 38 8.90 0.71 -6.86
CA ILE A 38 9.44 1.62 -5.84
C ILE A 38 8.76 2.99 -5.98
N HIS A 39 8.13 3.40 -4.90
CA HIS A 39 7.59 4.74 -4.73
C HIS A 39 8.62 5.68 -4.09
N GLN A 40 8.42 6.99 -4.23
CA GLN A 40 9.27 8.00 -3.62
C GLN A 40 8.39 9.03 -2.90
N VAL A 41 8.78 9.39 -1.67
CA VAL A 41 8.10 10.44 -0.91
C VAL A 41 9.09 11.26 -0.10
N LYS A 42 8.88 12.58 -0.05
CA LYS A 42 9.64 13.45 0.85
C LYS A 42 9.12 13.27 2.27
N ALA A 43 9.99 12.84 3.17
CA ALA A 43 9.68 12.56 4.57
C ALA A 43 10.82 13.08 5.46
N GLY A 44 10.55 14.07 6.27
CA GLY A 44 11.55 14.72 7.10
C GLY A 44 12.73 15.23 6.27
N VAL A 45 13.92 14.70 6.54
CA VAL A 45 15.17 15.09 5.86
C VAL A 45 15.50 14.22 4.63
N LEU A 46 14.61 13.29 4.29
CA LEU A 46 14.84 12.31 3.23
C LEU A 46 13.81 12.41 2.11
N ASN A 47 14.22 12.03 0.90
CA ASN A 47 13.36 11.50 -0.13
C ASN A 47 13.43 9.97 -0.04
N VAL A 48 12.40 9.34 0.53
CA VAL A 48 12.41 7.92 0.87
C VAL A 48 11.90 7.10 -0.31
N GLY A 49 12.70 6.11 -0.73
CA GLY A 49 12.23 5.05 -1.62
C GLY A 49 11.58 3.94 -0.82
N TYR A 50 10.41 3.48 -1.23
CA TYR A 50 9.67 2.45 -0.49
C TYR A 50 8.74 1.64 -1.38
N VAL A 51 8.40 0.45 -0.92
CA VAL A 51 7.32 -0.38 -1.46
C VAL A 51 6.05 -0.12 -0.64
N ASP A 52 4.90 -0.04 -1.31
CA ASP A 52 3.57 0.09 -0.69
C ASP A 52 2.62 -0.89 -1.38
N ILE A 53 2.30 -2.00 -0.74
CA ILE A 53 1.44 -3.05 -1.26
C ILE A 53 0.34 -3.42 -0.27
N GLY A 54 -0.74 -3.98 -0.78
CA GLY A 54 -1.93 -4.31 -0.02
C GLY A 54 -3.01 -3.22 -0.11
N PRO A 55 -4.17 -3.44 0.53
CA PRO A 55 -5.27 -2.48 0.51
C PRO A 55 -4.89 -1.21 1.28
N ARG A 56 -5.19 -0.05 0.70
CA ARG A 56 -4.81 1.25 1.29
C ARG A 56 -5.47 1.56 2.63
N ASP A 57 -6.62 0.97 2.88
CA ASP A 57 -7.40 1.05 4.13
C ASP A 57 -7.08 -0.08 5.10
N GLY A 58 -6.18 -1.01 4.74
CA GLY A 58 -5.71 -2.06 5.61
C GLY A 58 -4.88 -1.52 6.78
N GLU A 59 -4.82 -2.29 7.87
CA GLU A 59 -3.92 -2.00 8.98
C GLU A 59 -2.48 -1.94 8.48
N ALA A 60 -1.76 -0.85 8.83
CA ALA A 60 -0.42 -0.63 8.32
C ALA A 60 0.62 -1.51 9.04
N VAL A 61 1.47 -2.14 8.24
CA VAL A 61 2.66 -2.87 8.70
C VAL A 61 3.89 -2.23 8.04
N ILE A 62 4.85 -1.81 8.84
CA ILE A 62 6.12 -1.25 8.36
C ILE A 62 7.23 -2.23 8.63
N LEU A 63 7.96 -2.65 7.58
CA LEU A 63 9.02 -3.64 7.67
C LEU A 63 10.37 -2.98 7.40
N LEU A 64 11.24 -2.98 8.41
CA LEU A 64 12.55 -2.31 8.40
C LEU A 64 13.67 -3.34 8.25
N HIS A 65 14.43 -3.24 7.17
CA HIS A 65 15.58 -4.12 6.92
C HIS A 65 16.77 -3.75 7.78
N GLY A 66 17.71 -4.69 7.95
CA GLY A 66 18.97 -4.52 8.66
C GLY A 66 20.17 -4.35 7.72
N TRP A 67 21.37 -4.26 8.32
CA TRP A 67 22.64 -4.23 7.60
C TRP A 67 23.17 -5.67 7.36
N PRO A 68 23.72 -5.99 6.19
CA PRO A 68 23.92 -5.17 4.97
C PRO A 68 22.78 -5.35 3.95
N TYR A 69 21.61 -5.74 4.40
CA TYR A 69 20.47 -6.10 3.58
C TYR A 69 19.70 -4.87 3.06
N ASP A 70 18.62 -5.13 2.33
CA ASP A 70 17.71 -4.11 1.82
C ASP A 70 16.25 -4.61 1.85
N ILE A 71 15.35 -3.91 1.15
CA ILE A 71 13.93 -4.25 1.08
C ILE A 71 13.67 -5.67 0.56
N GLN A 72 14.59 -6.26 -0.23
CA GLN A 72 14.44 -7.60 -0.80
C GLN A 72 14.36 -8.69 0.28
N SER A 73 14.83 -8.40 1.49
CA SER A 73 14.66 -9.29 2.65
C SER A 73 13.20 -9.62 2.93
N TYR A 74 12.29 -8.73 2.53
CA TYR A 74 10.86 -8.88 2.73
C TYR A 74 10.07 -9.27 1.48
N ALA A 75 10.73 -9.54 0.35
CA ALA A 75 10.08 -9.85 -0.93
C ALA A 75 9.12 -11.06 -0.86
N LYS A 76 9.33 -11.99 0.08
CA LYS A 76 8.45 -13.14 0.29
C LYS A 76 7.41 -12.91 1.39
N VAL A 77 7.73 -12.12 2.41
CA VAL A 77 6.85 -11.92 3.57
C VAL A 77 5.82 -10.83 3.30
N ALA A 78 6.23 -9.72 2.68
CA ALA A 78 5.34 -8.59 2.45
C ALA A 78 4.11 -8.93 1.58
N PRO A 79 4.22 -9.69 0.46
CA PRO A 79 3.05 -10.12 -0.31
C PRO A 79 2.08 -10.98 0.47
N GLN A 80 2.57 -11.86 1.36
CA GLN A 80 1.73 -12.71 2.19
C GLN A 80 0.91 -11.90 3.20
N LEU A 81 1.51 -10.88 3.79
CA LEU A 81 0.80 -9.95 4.67
C LEU A 81 -0.24 -9.12 3.90
N ALA A 82 0.14 -8.63 2.72
CA ALA A 82 -0.76 -7.88 1.85
C ALA A 82 -1.99 -8.73 1.42
N ALA A 83 -1.78 -10.00 1.09
CA ALA A 83 -2.86 -10.94 0.76
C ALA A 83 -3.79 -11.23 1.95
N LYS A 84 -3.33 -10.98 3.18
CA LYS A 84 -4.16 -11.06 4.40
C LYS A 84 -4.89 -9.76 4.74
N GLY A 85 -4.78 -8.74 3.90
CA GLY A 85 -5.49 -7.48 4.06
C GLY A 85 -4.71 -6.37 4.78
N TYR A 86 -3.42 -6.56 5.06
CA TYR A 86 -2.57 -5.51 5.61
C TYR A 86 -2.05 -4.57 4.52
N ARG A 87 -1.91 -3.29 4.83
CA ARG A 87 -1.12 -2.36 4.01
C ARG A 87 0.34 -2.46 4.43
N VAL A 88 1.20 -2.95 3.57
CA VAL A 88 2.61 -3.23 3.90
C VAL A 88 3.52 -2.19 3.26
N ILE A 89 4.27 -1.48 4.09
CA ILE A 89 5.26 -0.47 3.71
C ILE A 89 6.66 -1.02 3.99
N VAL A 90 7.50 -1.03 2.97
CA VAL A 90 8.90 -1.50 3.10
C VAL A 90 9.83 -0.40 2.58
N PRO A 91 10.33 0.49 3.46
CA PRO A 91 11.22 1.56 3.04
C PRO A 91 12.66 1.08 2.89
N TYR A 92 13.39 1.68 1.93
CA TYR A 92 14.84 1.75 2.02
C TYR A 92 15.24 2.70 3.15
N LEU A 93 15.98 2.22 4.11
CA LEU A 93 16.53 3.05 5.19
C LEU A 93 17.48 4.12 4.63
N ARG A 94 17.84 5.11 5.46
CA ARG A 94 18.81 6.14 5.08
C ARG A 94 20.12 5.50 4.63
N GLY A 95 20.64 5.95 3.49
CA GLY A 95 21.85 5.41 2.87
C GLY A 95 21.68 4.19 1.99
N TYR A 96 20.45 3.64 1.88
CA TYR A 96 20.15 2.46 1.07
C TYR A 96 19.31 2.77 -0.16
N GLY A 97 19.42 1.92 -1.16
CA GLY A 97 18.61 1.88 -2.36
C GLY A 97 18.40 3.24 -3.01
N SER A 98 17.16 3.62 -3.22
CA SER A 98 16.79 4.91 -3.82
C SER A 98 16.50 6.04 -2.81
N THR A 99 16.62 5.77 -1.50
CA THR A 99 16.49 6.81 -0.47
C THR A 99 17.66 7.79 -0.54
N ARG A 100 17.35 9.08 -0.54
CA ARG A 100 18.33 10.18 -0.65
C ARG A 100 18.06 11.25 0.39
N PHE A 101 19.14 11.89 0.86
CA PHE A 101 18.99 13.11 1.67
C PHE A 101 18.53 14.27 0.81
N LEU A 102 17.63 15.10 1.34
CA LEU A 102 17.13 16.29 0.66
C LEU A 102 18.13 17.45 0.68
N SER A 103 19.11 17.40 1.56
CA SER A 103 20.15 18.42 1.70
C SER A 103 21.51 17.80 1.98
N ASP A 104 22.56 18.35 1.37
CA ASP A 104 23.93 17.92 1.62
C ASP A 104 24.42 18.31 3.01
N ASN A 105 23.77 19.28 3.66
CA ASN A 105 24.09 19.72 5.01
C ASN A 105 23.51 18.82 6.10
N THR A 106 22.66 17.84 5.74
CA THR A 106 22.10 16.91 6.73
C THR A 106 23.18 15.93 7.22
N PRO A 107 23.37 15.78 8.54
CA PRO A 107 24.34 14.83 9.08
C PRO A 107 24.08 13.40 8.61
N ARG A 108 25.13 12.74 8.12
CA ARG A 108 25.11 11.35 7.66
C ARG A 108 25.35 10.40 8.84
N ASN A 109 24.36 10.19 9.69
CA ASN A 109 24.46 9.25 10.79
C ASN A 109 23.42 8.12 10.65
N GLY A 110 23.72 6.95 11.21
CA GLY A 110 22.84 5.78 11.24
C GLY A 110 22.39 5.41 12.66
N GLN A 111 22.37 6.37 13.56
CA GLN A 111 21.93 6.12 14.94
C GLN A 111 20.45 5.64 14.97
N PRO A 112 20.09 4.73 15.89
CA PRO A 112 18.72 4.23 16.01
C PRO A 112 17.68 5.34 16.16
N SER A 113 18.01 6.42 16.88
CA SER A 113 17.13 7.59 17.03
C SER A 113 16.86 8.32 15.70
N ALA A 114 17.87 8.37 14.81
CA ALA A 114 17.72 8.98 13.49
C ALA A 114 16.86 8.09 12.58
N LEU A 115 17.03 6.77 12.62
CA LEU A 115 16.19 5.81 11.89
C LEU A 115 14.74 5.85 12.38
N ALA A 116 14.53 5.97 13.70
CA ALA A 116 13.20 6.12 14.27
C ALA A 116 12.53 7.42 13.80
N ALA A 117 13.26 8.54 13.81
CA ALA A 117 12.75 9.82 13.32
C ALA A 117 12.38 9.77 11.83
N ASP A 118 13.18 9.10 10.99
CA ASP A 118 12.85 8.90 9.58
C ASP A 118 11.56 8.09 9.40
N THR A 119 11.41 7.04 10.22
CA THR A 119 10.23 6.18 10.17
C THR A 119 8.97 6.94 10.56
N VAL A 120 9.01 7.76 11.60
CA VAL A 120 7.90 8.63 11.99
C VAL A 120 7.60 9.65 10.89
N ALA A 121 8.63 10.29 10.32
CA ALA A 121 8.44 11.23 9.21
C ALA A 121 7.82 10.56 7.96
N LEU A 122 8.18 9.30 7.68
CA LEU A 122 7.56 8.51 6.62
C LEU A 122 6.09 8.25 6.90
N MET A 123 5.75 7.86 8.14
CA MET A 123 4.35 7.66 8.55
C MET A 123 3.53 8.93 8.36
N ASP A 124 4.05 10.09 8.79
CA ASP A 124 3.40 11.38 8.61
C ASP A 124 3.18 11.71 7.13
N ALA A 125 4.19 11.49 6.30
CA ALA A 125 4.12 11.75 4.85
C ALA A 125 3.10 10.84 4.14
N LEU A 126 2.87 9.62 4.64
CA LEU A 126 1.90 8.66 4.11
C LEU A 126 0.53 8.72 4.78
N GLY A 127 0.34 9.60 5.77
CA GLY A 127 -0.90 9.73 6.55
C GLY A 127 -1.19 8.54 7.45
N ILE A 128 -0.16 7.78 7.85
CA ILE A 128 -0.27 6.59 8.71
C ILE A 128 -0.16 7.02 10.16
N LYS A 129 -1.24 6.89 10.94
CA LYS A 129 -1.27 7.29 12.36
C LYS A 129 -0.78 6.18 13.29
N GLN A 130 -0.96 4.93 12.91
CA GLN A 130 -0.59 3.75 13.67
C GLN A 130 -0.10 2.67 12.72
N ALA A 131 0.91 1.91 13.13
CA ALA A 131 1.42 0.78 12.37
C ALA A 131 1.98 -0.30 13.30
N VAL A 132 1.93 -1.55 12.84
CA VAL A 132 2.73 -2.63 13.40
C VAL A 132 4.14 -2.55 12.78
N PHE A 133 5.17 -2.73 13.59
CA PHE A 133 6.55 -2.73 13.12
C PHE A 133 7.14 -4.13 13.16
N GLY A 134 7.80 -4.51 12.07
CA GLY A 134 8.68 -5.66 11.99
C GLY A 134 10.05 -5.22 11.53
N GLY A 135 11.10 -5.84 12.08
CA GLY A 135 12.46 -5.51 11.69
C GLY A 135 13.47 -6.50 12.24
N PHE A 136 14.65 -6.45 11.67
CA PHE A 136 15.83 -7.19 12.15
C PHE A 136 17.09 -6.39 11.80
N ASP A 137 18.19 -6.73 12.42
CA ASP A 137 19.54 -6.23 12.10
C ASP A 137 20.51 -7.41 11.98
#